data_1e9c9a65acdebf9912139cdf77b68bb9
#
_entry.id   1e9c9a65acdebf9912139cdf77b68bb9
#
_cell.length_a   1.000
_cell.length_b   1.000
_cell.length_c   1.000
_cell.angle_alpha   90.00
_cell.angle_beta   90.00
_cell.angle_gamma   90.00
#
_symmetry.space_group_name_H-M   'P 1'
#
loop_
_entity.id
_entity.type
_entity.pdbx_description
1 polymer ?
#
loop_
_entity_poly.entity_id
_entity_poly.type
_entity_poly.pdbx_seq_one_letter_code
_entity_poly.pdbx_strand_id
1 'polypeptide(L)'
;MKPWEMLATTIAPDGSRFELVRHDDIYVIYANGNEVMTSYSHCSEDAMMSLACPSPRADACILIGGLGMGYTLAATLDLLPPGGSVVVSELVPEVVEWNRGPLGPLAGHPLDDPRTDLVVGDVADVIRCSKSRFDAILLDVDNSFDSFTLARNSWLYTPEGLATAHRSLRPGGALAVWSVGTERTFERRLRVAGFTASTHPVRGHDKRGGHYSIFVGWRALAPTPVR
;
A
#
# COMPACT_ATOMS: atom_id res chain seq x y z
N MET A 1 -21.87 -27.64 0.12
CA MET A 1 -20.97 -26.45 0.11
C MET A 1 -21.44 -25.55 1.24
N LYS A 2 -20.58 -25.13 2.16
CA LYS A 2 -20.98 -24.17 3.21
C LYS A 2 -21.31 -22.83 2.55
N PRO A 3 -22.28 -22.06 3.06
CA PRO A 3 -22.53 -20.71 2.55
C PRO A 3 -21.39 -19.76 2.94
N TRP A 4 -21.25 -18.66 2.21
CA TRP A 4 -20.45 -17.53 2.63
C TRP A 4 -21.04 -16.92 3.91
N GLU A 5 -20.19 -16.66 4.88
CA GLU A 5 -20.54 -16.04 6.16
C GLU A 5 -20.16 -14.57 6.15
N MET A 6 -21.11 -13.68 6.40
CA MET A 6 -20.84 -12.27 6.64
C MET A 6 -20.29 -12.10 8.05
N LEU A 7 -19.03 -11.71 8.18
CA LEU A 7 -18.39 -11.49 9.48
C LEU A 7 -18.62 -10.08 10.01
N ALA A 8 -18.52 -9.09 9.12
CA ALA A 8 -18.67 -7.69 9.51
C ALA A 8 -19.06 -6.81 8.30
N THR A 9 -19.66 -5.65 8.59
CA THR A 9 -19.95 -4.60 7.62
C THR A 9 -19.74 -3.25 8.27
N THR A 10 -19.26 -2.27 7.49
CA THR A 10 -19.08 -0.89 7.94
C THR A 10 -19.25 0.09 6.79
N ILE A 11 -19.37 1.38 7.14
CA ILE A 11 -19.38 2.49 6.17
C ILE A 11 -18.12 3.31 6.38
N ALA A 12 -17.29 3.36 5.37
CA ALA A 12 -16.08 4.17 5.38
C ALA A 12 -16.39 5.68 5.45
N PRO A 13 -15.42 6.54 5.84
CA PRO A 13 -15.62 8.00 5.95
C PRO A 13 -16.06 8.70 4.66
N ASP A 14 -15.90 8.06 3.51
CA ASP A 14 -16.36 8.57 2.21
C ASP A 14 -17.73 8.05 1.78
N GLY A 15 -18.39 7.26 2.64
CA GLY A 15 -19.70 6.66 2.40
C GLY A 15 -19.65 5.28 1.72
N SER A 16 -18.47 4.76 1.36
CA SER A 16 -18.34 3.42 0.79
C SER A 16 -18.66 2.34 1.82
N ARG A 17 -19.43 1.33 1.40
CA ARG A 17 -19.77 0.19 2.23
C ARG A 17 -18.70 -0.88 2.11
N PHE A 18 -18.09 -1.24 3.23
CA PHE A 18 -17.14 -2.34 3.33
C PHE A 18 -17.78 -3.55 3.99
N GLU A 19 -17.45 -4.74 3.49
CA GLU A 19 -17.96 -6.01 3.98
C GLU A 19 -16.79 -7.00 4.08
N LEU A 20 -16.68 -7.68 5.23
CA LEU A 20 -15.76 -8.80 5.43
C LEU A 20 -16.58 -10.09 5.43
N VAL A 21 -16.26 -10.99 4.51
CA VAL A 21 -16.90 -12.30 4.42
C VAL A 21 -15.88 -13.43 4.51
N ARG A 22 -16.35 -14.63 4.92
CA ARG A 22 -15.54 -15.83 5.02
C ARG A 22 -16.25 -17.03 4.40
N HIS A 23 -15.46 -17.86 3.75
CA HIS A 23 -15.89 -19.20 3.33
C HIS A 23 -14.76 -20.20 3.65
N ASP A 24 -14.98 -21.07 4.62
CA ASP A 24 -13.93 -21.91 5.22
C ASP A 24 -12.73 -21.07 5.67
N ASP A 25 -11.54 -21.23 5.08
CA ASP A 25 -10.33 -20.49 5.40
C ASP A 25 -10.07 -19.30 4.45
N ILE A 26 -11.02 -19.01 3.54
CA ILE A 26 -10.91 -17.92 2.58
C ILE A 26 -11.66 -16.70 3.13
N TYR A 27 -10.97 -15.57 3.20
CA TYR A 27 -11.53 -14.27 3.56
C TYR A 27 -11.54 -13.36 2.33
N VAL A 28 -12.59 -12.55 2.22
CA VAL A 28 -12.74 -11.55 1.16
C VAL A 28 -13.22 -10.24 1.75
N ILE A 29 -12.61 -9.14 1.33
CA ILE A 29 -13.09 -7.79 1.59
C ILE A 29 -13.77 -7.29 0.32
N TYR A 30 -15.00 -6.80 0.46
CA TYR A 30 -15.73 -6.09 -0.58
C TYR A 30 -15.84 -4.61 -0.25
N ALA A 31 -15.78 -3.75 -1.28
CA ALA A 31 -16.14 -2.34 -1.19
C ALA A 31 -17.23 -2.04 -2.23
N ASN A 32 -18.39 -1.56 -1.77
CA ASN A 32 -19.57 -1.30 -2.62
C ASN A 32 -19.96 -2.50 -3.49
N GLY A 33 -19.84 -3.73 -2.96
CA GLY A 33 -20.13 -4.97 -3.66
C GLY A 33 -19.07 -5.45 -4.64
N ASN A 34 -17.96 -4.73 -4.81
CA ASN A 34 -16.81 -5.15 -5.60
C ASN A 34 -15.77 -5.81 -4.70
N GLU A 35 -15.21 -6.93 -5.14
CA GLU A 35 -14.09 -7.59 -4.46
C GLU A 35 -12.85 -6.69 -4.55
N VAL A 36 -12.29 -6.31 -3.39
CA VAL A 36 -11.09 -5.47 -3.32
C VAL A 36 -9.88 -6.27 -2.85
N MET A 37 -10.07 -7.30 -2.01
CA MET A 37 -8.97 -8.12 -1.53
C MET A 37 -9.43 -9.52 -1.16
N THR A 38 -8.58 -10.53 -1.39
CA THR A 38 -8.80 -11.91 -0.97
C THR A 38 -7.59 -12.49 -0.26
N SER A 39 -7.82 -13.42 0.68
CA SER A 39 -6.73 -14.04 1.43
C SER A 39 -5.90 -15.06 0.65
N TYR A 40 -6.33 -15.46 -0.56
CA TYR A 40 -5.60 -16.43 -1.39
C TYR A 40 -4.77 -15.79 -2.51
N SER A 41 -4.82 -14.46 -2.68
CA SER A 41 -4.16 -13.77 -3.79
C SER A 41 -3.52 -12.48 -3.29
N HIS A 42 -2.27 -12.57 -2.82
CA HIS A 42 -1.53 -11.44 -2.21
C HIS A 42 -0.05 -11.35 -2.65
N CYS A 43 0.38 -12.15 -3.63
CA CYS A 43 1.78 -12.12 -4.09
C CYS A 43 2.22 -10.76 -4.66
N SER A 44 1.27 -9.95 -5.13
CA SER A 44 1.54 -8.59 -5.62
C SER A 44 1.86 -7.62 -4.50
N GLU A 45 1.17 -7.75 -3.36
CA GLU A 45 1.38 -6.97 -2.15
C GLU A 45 2.74 -7.31 -1.52
N ASP A 46 3.08 -8.59 -1.48
CA ASP A 46 4.38 -9.09 -0.99
C ASP A 46 5.57 -8.53 -1.80
N ALA A 47 5.37 -8.24 -3.09
CA ALA A 47 6.43 -7.75 -3.97
C ALA A 47 6.74 -6.25 -3.81
N MET A 48 5.81 -5.45 -3.26
CA MET A 48 5.92 -3.98 -3.28
C MET A 48 7.19 -3.48 -2.58
N MET A 49 7.45 -3.96 -1.36
CA MET A 49 8.63 -3.52 -0.59
C MET A 49 9.93 -3.94 -1.26
N SER A 50 10.02 -5.17 -1.76
CA SER A 50 11.24 -5.67 -2.41
C SER A 50 11.58 -4.92 -3.70
N LEU A 51 10.57 -4.40 -4.42
CA LEU A 51 10.75 -3.58 -5.62
C LEU A 51 11.14 -2.14 -5.28
N ALA A 52 10.51 -1.56 -4.23
CA ALA A 52 10.75 -0.17 -3.83
C ALA A 52 12.05 0.01 -3.06
N CYS A 53 12.35 -0.89 -2.13
CA CYS A 53 13.47 -0.77 -1.20
C CYS A 53 14.09 -2.15 -0.89
N PRO A 54 14.80 -2.77 -1.84
CA PRO A 54 15.33 -4.13 -1.69
C PRO A 54 16.44 -4.26 -0.62
N SER A 55 17.04 -3.15 -0.21
CA SER A 55 18.11 -3.10 0.80
C SER A 55 17.88 -1.91 1.73
N PRO A 56 16.92 -2.01 2.65
CA PRO A 56 16.60 -0.91 3.54
C PRO A 56 17.77 -0.61 4.49
N ARG A 57 17.94 0.69 4.79
CA ARG A 57 18.94 1.15 5.78
C ARG A 57 18.58 0.63 7.17
N ALA A 58 19.57 0.61 8.07
CA ALA A 58 19.41 0.15 9.45
C ALA A 58 18.28 0.89 10.22
N ASP A 59 18.03 2.16 9.87
CA ASP A 59 17.02 3.05 10.45
C ASP A 59 15.98 3.48 9.41
N ALA A 60 15.67 2.61 8.44
CA ALA A 60 14.71 2.91 7.38
C ALA A 60 13.32 3.17 7.95
N CYS A 61 12.62 4.17 7.39
CA CYS A 61 11.24 4.49 7.73
C CYS A 61 10.38 4.32 6.47
N ILE A 62 9.42 3.40 6.52
CA ILE A 62 8.54 3.09 5.40
C ILE A 62 7.14 3.61 5.72
N LEU A 63 6.46 4.21 4.73
CA LEU A 63 5.05 4.53 4.81
C LEU A 63 4.25 3.55 3.95
N ILE A 64 3.22 2.97 4.52
CA ILE A 64 2.23 2.16 3.81
C ILE A 64 0.89 2.89 3.85
N GLY A 65 0.29 3.13 2.70
CA GLY A 65 -1.09 3.59 2.55
C GLY A 65 -1.99 2.41 2.23
N GLY A 66 -2.97 2.17 3.11
CA GLY A 66 -3.83 0.99 3.10
C GLY A 66 -3.26 -0.16 3.92
N LEU A 67 -4.10 -0.74 4.79
CA LEU A 67 -3.76 -1.92 5.59
C LEU A 67 -4.26 -3.21 4.92
N GLY A 68 -5.47 -3.17 4.36
CA GLY A 68 -6.11 -4.32 3.77
C GLY A 68 -6.15 -5.52 4.72
N MET A 69 -5.57 -6.65 4.32
CA MET A 69 -5.40 -7.85 5.17
C MET A 69 -4.02 -7.93 5.84
N GLY A 70 -3.19 -6.89 5.75
CA GLY A 70 -1.91 -6.80 6.42
C GLY A 70 -0.71 -7.40 5.67
N TYR A 71 -0.88 -7.91 4.46
CA TYR A 71 0.20 -8.59 3.73
C TYR A 71 1.35 -7.66 3.34
N THR A 72 1.06 -6.47 2.79
CA THR A 72 2.09 -5.46 2.48
C THR A 72 2.87 -5.05 3.73
N LEU A 73 2.18 -4.93 4.88
CA LEU A 73 2.82 -4.62 6.16
C LEU A 73 3.72 -5.77 6.63
N ALA A 74 3.23 -7.02 6.61
CA ALA A 74 4.01 -8.20 7.01
C ALA A 74 5.26 -8.35 6.13
N ALA A 75 5.12 -8.31 4.80
CA ALA A 75 6.24 -8.40 3.87
C ALA A 75 7.27 -7.26 4.07
N THR A 76 6.79 -6.07 4.44
CA THR A 76 7.68 -4.94 4.76
C THR A 76 8.47 -5.20 6.04
N LEU A 77 7.82 -5.68 7.10
CA LEU A 77 8.47 -6.00 8.38
C LEU A 77 9.51 -7.11 8.26
N ASP A 78 9.27 -8.10 7.39
CA ASP A 78 10.22 -9.19 7.12
C ASP A 78 11.52 -8.69 6.47
N LEU A 79 11.47 -7.64 5.66
CA LEU A 79 12.64 -7.05 5.00
C LEU A 79 13.32 -5.97 5.84
N LEU A 80 12.62 -5.39 6.82
CA LEU A 80 13.15 -4.29 7.62
C LEU A 80 14.16 -4.77 8.67
N PRO A 81 15.30 -4.07 8.80
CA PRO A 81 16.21 -4.27 9.92
C PRO A 81 15.53 -3.98 11.27
N PRO A 82 16.08 -4.50 12.40
CA PRO A 82 15.51 -4.27 13.73
C PRO A 82 15.35 -2.80 14.13
N GLY A 83 16.17 -1.90 13.58
CA GLY A 83 16.09 -0.46 13.85
C GLY A 83 15.18 0.31 12.88
N GLY A 84 14.59 -0.37 11.90
CA GLY A 84 13.64 0.23 10.97
C GLY A 84 12.25 0.42 11.58
N SER A 85 11.40 1.18 10.92
CA SER A 85 10.02 1.45 11.33
C SER A 85 9.07 1.52 10.15
N VAL A 86 7.81 1.18 10.38
CA VAL A 86 6.73 1.29 9.41
C VAL A 86 5.64 2.19 9.98
N VAL A 87 5.24 3.19 9.21
CA VAL A 87 3.99 3.92 9.46
C VAL A 87 2.95 3.33 8.51
N VAL A 88 1.89 2.73 9.03
CA VAL A 88 0.76 2.24 8.22
C VAL A 88 -0.44 3.15 8.44
N SER A 89 -0.98 3.71 7.36
CA SER A 89 -2.15 4.59 7.40
C SER A 89 -3.35 3.86 6.79
N GLU A 90 -4.40 3.68 7.61
CA GLU A 90 -5.64 3.04 7.20
C GLU A 90 -6.82 3.99 7.41
N LEU A 91 -7.62 4.18 6.35
CA LEU A 91 -8.73 5.14 6.36
C LEU A 91 -9.94 4.61 7.13
N VAL A 92 -10.16 3.30 7.10
CA VAL A 92 -11.34 2.62 7.66
C VAL A 92 -10.99 1.99 9.01
N PRO A 93 -11.43 2.58 10.15
CA PRO A 93 -11.08 2.06 11.48
C PRO A 93 -11.42 0.58 11.68
N GLU A 94 -12.53 0.13 11.08
CA GLU A 94 -12.99 -1.26 11.23
C GLU A 94 -12.07 -2.24 10.52
N VAL A 95 -11.38 -1.85 9.44
CA VAL A 95 -10.35 -2.70 8.80
C VAL A 95 -9.20 -2.95 9.78
N VAL A 96 -8.86 -1.96 10.62
CA VAL A 96 -7.89 -2.14 11.71
C VAL A 96 -8.38 -3.17 12.72
N GLU A 97 -9.66 -3.05 13.14
CA GLU A 97 -10.25 -4.02 14.09
C GLU A 97 -10.34 -5.42 13.49
N TRP A 98 -10.59 -5.54 12.18
CA TRP A 98 -10.56 -6.85 11.50
C TRP A 98 -9.16 -7.45 11.52
N ASN A 99 -8.11 -6.65 11.37
CA ASN A 99 -6.71 -7.10 11.46
C ASN A 99 -6.28 -7.44 12.91
N ARG A 100 -6.87 -6.82 13.91
CA ARG A 100 -6.70 -7.22 15.32
C ARG A 100 -7.46 -8.48 15.67
N GLY A 101 -8.48 -8.81 14.90
CA GLY A 101 -9.37 -9.96 15.07
C GLY A 101 -9.17 -11.04 14.00
N PRO A 102 -10.21 -11.31 13.16
CA PRO A 102 -10.24 -12.48 12.29
C PRO A 102 -9.18 -12.49 11.17
N LEU A 103 -8.68 -11.33 10.74
CA LEU A 103 -7.66 -11.23 9.69
C LEU A 103 -6.23 -11.33 10.22
N GLY A 104 -5.99 -10.98 11.49
CA GLY A 104 -4.63 -10.95 12.06
C GLY A 104 -3.79 -12.20 11.82
N PRO A 105 -4.33 -13.42 12.04
CA PRO A 105 -3.60 -14.65 11.80
C PRO A 105 -3.13 -14.86 10.35
N LEU A 106 -3.80 -14.25 9.36
CA LEU A 106 -3.49 -14.43 7.94
C LEU A 106 -2.10 -13.89 7.58
N ALA A 107 -1.72 -12.77 8.20
CA ALA A 107 -0.44 -12.09 7.97
C ALA A 107 0.49 -12.14 9.20
N GLY A 108 0.21 -13.02 10.19
CA GLY A 108 1.04 -13.19 11.38
C GLY A 108 0.97 -12.03 12.37
N HIS A 109 -0.16 -11.33 12.46
CA HIS A 109 -0.41 -10.21 13.38
C HIS A 109 0.58 -9.04 13.23
N PRO A 110 0.77 -8.47 12.03
CA PRO A 110 1.80 -7.47 11.79
C PRO A 110 1.56 -6.14 12.52
N LEU A 111 0.35 -5.87 12.99
CA LEU A 111 0.04 -4.70 13.83
C LEU A 111 0.62 -4.81 15.24
N ASP A 112 0.97 -6.01 15.72
CA ASP A 112 1.56 -6.24 17.04
C ASP A 112 3.10 -6.07 17.03
N ASP A 113 3.71 -5.94 15.85
CA ASP A 113 5.16 -5.70 15.74
C ASP A 113 5.51 -4.30 16.29
N PRO A 114 6.46 -4.18 17.22
CA PRO A 114 6.82 -2.90 17.84
C PRO A 114 7.40 -1.86 16.86
N ARG A 115 7.78 -2.26 15.64
CA ARG A 115 8.23 -1.36 14.57
C ARG A 115 7.06 -0.73 13.81
N THR A 116 5.81 -1.16 14.05
CA THR A 116 4.60 -0.66 13.38
C THR A 116 4.01 0.52 14.14
N ASP A 117 3.87 1.66 13.45
CA ASP A 117 3.16 2.85 13.90
C ASP A 117 1.87 2.99 13.08
N LEU A 118 0.72 2.77 13.73
CA LEU A 118 -0.59 2.80 13.07
C LEU A 118 -1.19 4.21 13.12
N VAL A 119 -1.56 4.73 11.96
CA VAL A 119 -2.31 5.97 11.79
C VAL A 119 -3.69 5.63 11.22
N VAL A 120 -4.74 5.84 12.00
CA VAL A 120 -6.12 5.75 11.48
C VAL A 120 -6.46 7.07 10.81
N GLY A 121 -6.46 7.10 9.47
CA GLY A 121 -6.67 8.31 8.69
C GLY A 121 -6.19 8.21 7.24
N ASP A 122 -6.31 9.33 6.52
CA ASP A 122 -5.91 9.43 5.12
C ASP A 122 -4.38 9.51 4.98
N VAL A 123 -3.79 8.59 4.21
CA VAL A 123 -2.36 8.58 3.89
C VAL A 123 -1.89 9.87 3.22
N ALA A 124 -2.78 10.56 2.48
CA ALA A 124 -2.49 11.83 1.88
C ALA A 124 -2.10 12.89 2.93
N ASP A 125 -2.71 12.88 4.11
CA ASP A 125 -2.39 13.81 5.20
C ASP A 125 -1.01 13.48 5.80
N VAL A 126 -0.69 12.19 5.97
CA VAL A 126 0.65 11.76 6.41
C VAL A 126 1.73 12.23 5.42
N ILE A 127 1.47 12.10 4.11
CA ILE A 127 2.37 12.55 3.05
C ILE A 127 2.52 14.09 3.07
N ARG A 128 1.42 14.84 3.19
CA ARG A 128 1.43 16.32 3.24
C ARG A 128 2.24 16.86 4.42
N CYS A 129 2.12 16.20 5.57
CA CYS A 129 2.81 16.61 6.81
C CYS A 129 4.26 16.15 6.89
N SER A 130 4.77 15.41 5.88
CA SER A 130 6.11 14.83 5.90
C SER A 130 7.05 15.51 4.91
N LYS A 131 8.33 15.60 5.28
CA LYS A 131 9.41 16.11 4.42
C LYS A 131 10.67 15.28 4.64
N SER A 132 11.20 14.67 3.58
CA SER A 132 12.42 13.84 3.62
C SER A 132 12.42 12.86 4.79
N ARG A 133 11.28 12.21 5.02
CA ARG A 133 11.05 11.30 6.16
C ARG A 133 11.18 9.85 5.76
N PHE A 134 10.61 9.45 4.61
CA PHE A 134 10.46 8.06 4.24
C PHE A 134 11.53 7.57 3.27
N ASP A 135 12.02 6.35 3.48
CA ASP A 135 12.89 5.63 2.55
C ASP A 135 12.06 4.94 1.46
N ALA A 136 10.82 4.53 1.75
CA ALA A 136 9.83 4.15 0.75
C ALA A 136 8.42 4.58 1.17
N ILE A 137 7.55 4.80 0.16
CA ILE A 137 6.12 4.98 0.29
C ILE A 137 5.47 3.91 -0.58
N LEU A 138 4.66 3.04 0.03
CA LEU A 138 3.95 1.95 -0.64
C LEU A 138 2.45 2.31 -0.63
N LEU A 139 1.88 2.61 -1.78
CA LEU A 139 0.45 2.91 -1.92
C LEU A 139 -0.28 1.67 -2.44
N ASP A 140 -0.91 0.98 -1.50
CA ASP A 140 -1.74 -0.19 -1.71
C ASP A 140 -3.21 0.17 -1.38
N VAL A 141 -3.68 1.23 -2.02
CA VAL A 141 -5.01 1.78 -1.84
C VAL A 141 -5.80 1.56 -3.12
N ASP A 142 -6.44 0.44 -3.26
CA ASP A 142 -7.30 -0.01 -4.37
C ASP A 142 -7.43 0.95 -5.55
N ASN A 143 -6.57 0.79 -6.54
CA ASN A 143 -6.51 1.68 -7.68
C ASN A 143 -6.81 0.99 -8.99
N SER A 144 -8.06 1.07 -9.39
CA SER A 144 -8.29 1.28 -10.82
C SER A 144 -8.22 2.79 -11.08
N PHE A 145 -7.34 3.24 -11.96
CA PHE A 145 -7.28 4.65 -12.40
C PHE A 145 -8.59 5.12 -13.06
N ASP A 146 -9.51 4.19 -13.34
CA ASP A 146 -10.80 4.37 -13.99
C ASP A 146 -11.99 4.20 -13.05
N SER A 147 -12.02 4.84 -11.88
CA SER A 147 -13.28 5.25 -11.28
C SER A 147 -14.04 4.37 -10.26
N PHE A 148 -13.52 3.29 -9.69
CA PHE A 148 -14.35 2.55 -8.71
C PHE A 148 -13.92 2.68 -7.25
N THR A 149 -12.78 3.25 -6.99
CA THR A 149 -12.26 3.43 -5.64
C THR A 149 -12.22 4.91 -5.24
N LEU A 150 -12.42 5.14 -4.01
CA LEU A 150 -12.49 6.36 -3.21
C LEU A 150 -12.03 7.62 -3.95
N ALA A 151 -12.97 8.51 -4.30
CA ALA A 151 -12.68 9.82 -4.94
C ALA A 151 -11.58 10.63 -4.21
N ARG A 152 -11.32 10.33 -2.93
CA ARG A 152 -10.26 10.93 -2.10
C ARG A 152 -8.85 10.49 -2.52
N ASN A 153 -8.65 9.26 -2.98
CA ASN A 153 -7.34 8.77 -3.41
C ASN A 153 -6.85 9.44 -4.69
N SER A 154 -7.76 10.09 -5.45
CA SER A 154 -7.41 10.76 -6.71
C SER A 154 -6.32 11.82 -6.55
N TRP A 155 -6.27 12.53 -5.40
CA TRP A 155 -5.23 13.53 -5.14
C TRP A 155 -3.82 12.95 -5.14
N LEU A 156 -3.62 11.73 -4.61
CA LEU A 156 -2.31 11.06 -4.56
C LEU A 156 -1.67 10.94 -5.94
N TYR A 157 -2.48 10.85 -6.99
CA TYR A 157 -2.04 10.64 -8.39
C TYR A 157 -2.05 11.91 -9.23
N THR A 158 -2.45 13.05 -8.64
CA THR A 158 -2.32 14.36 -9.30
C THR A 158 -0.84 14.78 -9.37
N PRO A 159 -0.47 15.71 -10.26
CA PRO A 159 0.88 16.28 -10.27
C PRO A 159 1.31 16.85 -8.92
N GLU A 160 0.38 17.45 -8.17
CA GLU A 160 0.64 18.01 -6.83
C GLU A 160 0.88 16.89 -5.81
N GLY A 161 0.05 15.84 -5.78
CA GLY A 161 0.19 14.70 -4.89
C GLY A 161 1.51 13.97 -5.11
N LEU A 162 1.85 13.67 -6.37
CA LEU A 162 3.11 13.03 -6.73
C LEU A 162 4.33 13.90 -6.37
N ALA A 163 4.28 15.22 -6.61
CA ALA A 163 5.33 16.14 -6.19
C ALA A 163 5.45 16.20 -4.66
N THR A 164 4.35 16.08 -3.92
CA THR A 164 4.35 16.06 -2.46
C THR A 164 4.94 14.73 -1.95
N ALA A 165 4.55 13.59 -2.51
CA ALA A 165 5.16 12.30 -2.22
C ALA A 165 6.67 12.31 -2.51
N HIS A 166 7.10 12.90 -3.63
CA HIS A 166 8.52 13.07 -3.93
C HIS A 166 9.26 13.87 -2.85
N ARG A 167 8.68 14.97 -2.33
CA ARG A 167 9.28 15.77 -1.25
C ARG A 167 9.31 15.05 0.10
N SER A 168 8.33 14.18 0.39
CA SER A 168 8.25 13.44 1.65
C SER A 168 9.23 12.26 1.70
N LEU A 169 9.67 11.75 0.55
CA LEU A 169 10.74 10.74 0.45
C LEU A 169 12.10 11.36 0.80
N ARG A 170 13.00 10.56 1.36
CA ARG A 170 14.44 10.88 1.43
C ARG A 170 15.08 10.83 0.04
N PRO A 171 16.21 11.50 -0.20
CA PRO A 171 17.01 11.27 -1.41
C PRO A 171 17.37 9.79 -1.54
N GLY A 172 17.14 9.20 -2.71
CA GLY A 172 17.28 7.79 -2.97
C GLY A 172 16.06 6.93 -2.57
N GLY A 173 15.06 7.52 -1.93
CA GLY A 173 13.83 6.83 -1.55
C GLY A 173 12.90 6.60 -2.74
N ALA A 174 11.93 5.69 -2.58
CA ALA A 174 11.03 5.26 -3.64
C ALA A 174 9.54 5.40 -3.28
N LEU A 175 8.72 5.70 -4.29
CA LEU A 175 7.27 5.57 -4.28
C LEU A 175 6.90 4.32 -5.07
N ALA A 176 6.23 3.36 -4.47
CA ALA A 176 5.59 2.23 -5.15
C ALA A 176 4.07 2.38 -5.12
N VAL A 177 3.43 2.15 -6.26
CA VAL A 177 1.97 2.22 -6.41
C VAL A 177 1.49 0.93 -7.04
N TRP A 178 0.63 0.22 -6.34
CA TRP A 178 -0.05 -0.96 -6.87
C TRP A 178 -1.25 -0.52 -7.75
N SER A 179 -1.51 -1.25 -8.83
CA SER A 179 -2.63 -0.95 -9.73
C SER A 179 -3.13 -2.19 -10.46
N VAL A 180 -4.44 -2.23 -10.72
CA VAL A 180 -5.06 -3.18 -11.64
C VAL A 180 -4.76 -2.76 -13.06
N GLY A 181 -4.06 -3.61 -13.82
CA GLY A 181 -3.72 -3.37 -15.23
C GLY A 181 -2.47 -2.51 -15.44
N THR A 182 -2.25 -2.11 -16.69
CA THR A 182 -1.06 -1.34 -17.11
C THR A 182 -1.50 0.03 -17.63
N GLU A 183 -1.35 1.08 -16.83
CA GLU A 183 -1.52 2.45 -17.31
C GLU A 183 -0.17 3.05 -17.76
N ARG A 184 0.10 3.03 -19.07
CA ARG A 184 1.34 3.58 -19.64
C ARG A 184 1.53 5.08 -19.35
N THR A 185 0.46 5.80 -19.03
CA THR A 185 0.50 7.24 -18.76
C THR A 185 1.00 7.53 -17.35
N PHE A 186 0.84 6.60 -16.39
CA PHE A 186 1.21 6.85 -15.00
C PHE A 186 2.73 6.92 -14.80
N GLU A 187 3.49 6.06 -15.48
CA GLU A 187 4.96 6.15 -15.46
C GLU A 187 5.46 7.51 -15.97
N ARG A 188 4.81 8.07 -17.01
CA ARG A 188 5.10 9.43 -17.49
C ARG A 188 4.77 10.49 -16.42
N ARG A 189 3.65 10.34 -15.67
CA ARG A 189 3.29 11.27 -14.58
C ARG A 189 4.36 11.25 -13.48
N LEU A 190 4.86 10.08 -13.11
CA LEU A 190 5.97 9.94 -12.15
C LEU A 190 7.22 10.69 -12.63
N ARG A 191 7.60 10.53 -13.91
CA ARG A 191 8.77 11.26 -14.47
C ARG A 191 8.57 12.77 -14.48
N VAL A 192 7.38 13.25 -14.80
CA VAL A 192 7.05 14.69 -14.73
C VAL A 192 7.14 15.23 -13.30
N ALA A 193 6.79 14.40 -12.30
CA ALA A 193 6.93 14.75 -10.88
C ALA A 193 8.38 14.67 -10.34
N GLY A 194 9.36 14.31 -11.18
CA GLY A 194 10.79 14.30 -10.83
C GLY A 194 11.35 12.94 -10.44
N PHE A 195 10.58 11.84 -10.60
CA PHE A 195 11.07 10.49 -10.34
C PHE A 195 11.78 9.88 -11.55
N THR A 196 12.76 9.02 -11.28
CA THR A 196 13.13 7.95 -12.23
C THR A 196 12.15 6.81 -12.04
N ALA A 197 11.43 6.42 -13.09
CA ALA A 197 10.29 5.50 -12.94
C ALA A 197 10.41 4.27 -13.84
N SER A 198 9.92 3.14 -13.31
CA SER A 198 9.70 1.88 -14.03
C SER A 198 8.37 1.25 -13.65
N THR A 199 7.91 0.31 -14.51
CA THR A 199 6.68 -0.47 -14.30
C THR A 199 7.05 -1.94 -14.22
N HIS A 200 6.55 -2.63 -13.19
CA HIS A 200 6.80 -4.04 -12.94
C HIS A 200 5.48 -4.80 -13.00
N PRO A 201 5.28 -5.67 -14.02
CA PRO A 201 4.11 -6.56 -14.06
C PRO A 201 4.24 -7.61 -12.96
N VAL A 202 3.19 -7.78 -12.17
CA VAL A 202 3.10 -8.77 -11.10
C VAL A 202 1.82 -9.59 -11.23
N ARG A 203 1.77 -10.74 -10.58
CA ARG A 203 0.59 -11.60 -10.53
C ARG A 203 0.09 -11.71 -9.11
N GLY A 204 -1.22 -11.78 -8.93
CA GLY A 204 -1.84 -11.95 -7.61
C GLY A 204 -1.61 -13.35 -7.02
N HIS A 205 -1.43 -14.37 -7.87
CA HIS A 205 -1.15 -15.76 -7.48
C HIS A 205 -0.10 -16.37 -8.41
N ASP A 206 0.72 -17.30 -7.90
CA ASP A 206 1.92 -17.88 -8.53
C ASP A 206 1.83 -18.25 -10.03
N LYS A 207 0.65 -18.65 -10.54
CA LYS A 207 0.48 -19.02 -11.96
C LYS A 207 -0.87 -18.67 -12.58
N ARG A 208 -1.87 -18.17 -11.82
CA ARG A 208 -3.26 -18.03 -12.29
C ARG A 208 -4.00 -16.79 -11.77
N GLY A 209 -3.31 -15.79 -11.23
CA GLY A 209 -3.93 -14.56 -10.73
C GLY A 209 -4.13 -13.50 -11.81
N GLY A 210 -4.87 -12.45 -11.48
CA GLY A 210 -4.98 -11.24 -12.30
C GLY A 210 -3.63 -10.63 -12.64
N HIS A 211 -3.57 -9.86 -13.72
CA HIS A 211 -2.39 -9.09 -14.08
C HIS A 211 -2.45 -7.74 -13.38
N TYR A 212 -1.50 -7.49 -12.52
CA TYR A 212 -1.33 -6.23 -11.81
C TYR A 212 -0.02 -5.57 -12.21
N SER A 213 0.11 -4.30 -11.90
CA SER A 213 1.36 -3.55 -12.11
C SER A 213 1.76 -2.83 -10.83
N ILE A 214 3.04 -2.89 -10.50
CA ILE A 214 3.64 -2.02 -9.49
C ILE A 214 4.46 -0.97 -10.23
N PHE A 215 4.05 0.28 -10.10
CA PHE A 215 4.81 1.41 -10.61
C PHE A 215 5.77 1.87 -9.52
N VAL A 216 7.07 1.93 -9.83
CA VAL A 216 8.07 2.38 -8.89
C VAL A 216 8.75 3.64 -9.42
N GLY A 217 8.74 4.70 -8.60
CA GLY A 217 9.40 5.95 -8.86
C GLY A 217 10.47 6.23 -7.80
N TRP A 218 11.74 6.39 -8.20
CA TRP A 218 12.84 6.72 -7.29
C TRP A 218 13.14 8.21 -7.31
N ARG A 219 13.27 8.80 -6.12
CA ARG A 219 13.83 10.13 -5.94
C ARG A 219 15.35 10.07 -6.12
N ALA A 220 15.92 10.96 -6.94
CA ALA A 220 17.36 11.04 -7.12
C ALA A 220 18.10 11.19 -5.78
N LEU A 221 19.30 10.62 -5.69
CA LEU A 221 20.23 10.90 -4.59
C LEU A 221 20.57 12.39 -4.55
N ALA A 222 20.79 12.92 -3.36
CA ALA A 222 21.34 14.27 -3.25
C ALA A 222 22.72 14.33 -3.96
N PRO A 223 23.01 15.38 -4.73
CA PRO A 223 24.35 15.54 -5.31
C PRO A 223 25.38 15.52 -4.17
N THR A 224 26.43 14.70 -4.35
CA THR A 224 27.56 14.71 -3.41
C THR A 224 28.18 16.10 -3.42
N PRO A 225 28.34 16.77 -2.25
CA PRO A 225 29.03 18.07 -2.25
C PRO A 225 30.43 17.89 -2.81
N VAL A 226 30.73 18.63 -3.88
CA VAL A 226 32.09 18.69 -4.41
C VAL A 226 32.93 19.38 -3.32
N ARG A 227 33.91 18.67 -2.79
CA ARG A 227 34.89 19.22 -1.82
C ARG A 227 35.91 20.06 -2.54
#